data_a2583346e99aecf3a08683bbd9857da4
#
_entry.id   a2583346e99aecf3a08683bbd9857da4
#
_cell.length_a   1.000
_cell.length_b   1.000
_cell.length_c   1.000
_cell.angle_alpha   90.00
_cell.angle_beta   90.00
_cell.angle_gamma   90.00
#
_symmetry.space_group_name_H-M   'P 1'
#
loop_
_entity.id
_entity.type
_entity.pdbx_description
1 polymer ?
#
loop_
_entity_poly.entity_id
_entity_poly.type
_entity_poly.pdbx_seq_one_letter_code
_entity_poly.pdbx_strand_id
1 'polypeptide(L)'
;MKKSLLSLSLLLVVAATTTQAQENRKSLKKKDKVEAAASPADVIKFKEETFDFGTIVEGDKAEHVFEFVNAGKAPITIQSVNSSCGCTTPAWSKEPVAPKKKGQVTVNYRTSVGPINRQVTVNTDAGTKVLKITGTVVPKPATSVPESKSAIKAN
;
A
#
# COMPACT_ATOMS: atom_id res chain seq x y z
N MET A 1 13.33 36.69 78.41
CA MET A 1 14.12 36.82 77.19
C MET A 1 14.18 35.45 76.48
N LYS A 2 13.08 34.96 75.91
CA LYS A 2 13.01 33.69 75.22
C LYS A 2 11.89 33.75 74.17
N LYS A 3 12.02 34.58 73.13
CA LYS A 3 11.05 34.65 72.03
C LYS A 3 11.74 35.18 70.76
N SER A 4 12.69 34.48 70.18
CA SER A 4 13.25 34.92 68.89
C SER A 4 13.91 33.86 68.05
N LEU A 5 13.70 32.57 68.26
CA LEU A 5 14.38 31.50 67.50
C LEU A 5 13.41 30.55 66.73
N LEU A 6 12.12 30.85 66.69
CA LEU A 6 11.11 30.00 66.01
C LEU A 6 10.69 30.52 64.61
N SER A 7 11.19 31.67 64.17
CA SER A 7 10.78 32.29 62.88
C SER A 7 11.69 32.00 61.71
N LEU A 8 12.87 31.37 61.92
CA LEU A 8 13.88 31.15 60.85
C LEU A 8 13.82 29.74 60.25
N SER A 9 13.06 28.83 60.84
CA SER A 9 13.02 27.44 60.38
C SER A 9 11.92 27.17 59.36
N LEU A 10 10.98 28.09 59.14
CA LEU A 10 9.84 27.89 58.24
C LEU A 10 10.08 28.38 56.82
N LEU A 11 11.16 29.13 56.57
CA LEU A 11 11.47 29.72 55.26
C LEU A 11 12.37 28.80 54.38
N LEU A 12 12.95 27.73 54.93
CA LEU A 12 13.88 26.83 54.22
C LEU A 12 13.22 25.59 53.57
N VAL A 13 11.94 25.35 53.84
CA VAL A 13 11.23 24.15 53.35
C VAL A 13 10.49 24.42 52.02
N VAL A 14 10.25 25.67 51.66
CA VAL A 14 9.48 26.01 50.46
C VAL A 14 10.36 26.07 49.20
N ALA A 15 11.71 26.15 49.32
CA ALA A 15 12.62 26.27 48.20
C ALA A 15 12.99 24.91 47.55
N ALA A 16 12.66 23.77 48.17
CA ALA A 16 13.08 22.46 47.69
C ALA A 16 12.09 21.75 46.75
N THR A 17 10.86 22.28 46.58
CA THR A 17 9.83 21.59 45.79
C THR A 17 9.67 22.08 44.36
N THR A 18 10.40 23.10 43.92
CA THR A 18 10.29 23.66 42.57
C THR A 18 11.34 23.13 41.57
N THR A 19 12.31 22.33 42.00
CA THR A 19 13.41 21.88 41.12
C THR A 19 13.13 20.56 40.41
N GLN A 20 12.12 19.81 40.83
CA GLN A 20 11.81 18.50 40.19
C GLN A 20 10.87 18.59 38.97
N ALA A 21 10.24 19.72 38.71
CA ALA A 21 9.34 19.86 37.57
C ALA A 21 10.06 20.19 36.25
N GLN A 22 11.34 20.54 36.28
CA GLN A 22 12.07 20.90 35.04
C GLN A 22 12.90 19.74 34.44
N GLU A 23 13.23 18.72 35.21
CA GLU A 23 14.01 17.59 34.70
C GLU A 23 13.17 16.63 33.83
N ASN A 24 11.87 16.57 34.09
CA ASN A 24 10.96 15.74 33.31
C ASN A 24 10.57 16.33 31.95
N ARG A 25 10.81 17.64 31.73
CA ARG A 25 10.59 18.30 30.42
C ARG A 25 11.72 18.10 29.41
N LYS A 26 12.93 17.81 29.90
CA LYS A 26 14.09 17.52 29.03
C LYS A 26 14.09 16.10 28.49
N SER A 27 13.49 15.15 29.20
CA SER A 27 13.38 13.77 28.77
C SER A 27 12.31 13.55 27.70
N LEU A 28 11.26 14.38 27.67
CA LEU A 28 10.20 14.32 26.66
C LEU A 28 10.57 14.97 25.31
N LYS A 29 11.59 15.86 25.29
CA LYS A 29 12.04 16.52 24.05
C LYS A 29 13.03 15.71 23.22
N LYS A 30 13.47 14.55 23.70
CA LYS A 30 14.42 13.67 22.97
C LYS A 30 13.74 12.51 22.26
N LYS A 31 12.41 12.43 22.33
CA LYS A 31 11.63 11.35 21.69
C LYS A 31 10.85 11.79 20.44
N ASP A 32 10.89 13.07 20.10
CA ASP A 32 10.18 13.63 18.95
C ASP A 32 11.10 13.99 17.77
N LYS A 33 12.27 13.35 17.69
CA LYS A 33 12.87 13.14 16.39
C LYS A 33 12.29 11.85 15.83
N VAL A 34 11.01 11.84 15.55
CA VAL A 34 10.44 11.02 14.51
C VAL A 34 11.15 11.50 13.25
N GLU A 35 12.21 10.78 12.89
CA GLU A 35 12.81 10.83 11.57
C GLU A 35 11.65 10.84 10.60
N ALA A 36 11.49 11.93 9.85
CA ALA A 36 10.41 12.13 8.92
C ALA A 36 10.31 10.85 8.09
N ALA A 37 9.31 10.04 8.36
CA ALA A 37 9.06 8.82 7.61
C ALA A 37 8.92 9.27 6.17
N ALA A 38 9.87 8.88 5.33
CA ALA A 38 9.83 9.17 3.92
C ALA A 38 8.43 8.85 3.42
N SER A 39 7.81 9.78 2.69
CA SER A 39 6.49 9.57 2.13
C SER A 39 6.47 8.21 1.42
N PRO A 40 5.36 7.44 1.46
CA PRO A 40 5.25 6.17 0.73
C PRO A 40 5.69 6.29 -0.73
N ALA A 41 5.49 7.46 -1.34
CA ALA A 41 5.95 7.81 -2.67
C ALA A 41 7.50 7.77 -2.81
N ASP A 42 8.23 8.06 -1.73
CA ASP A 42 9.69 8.12 -1.75
C ASP A 42 10.35 6.76 -1.47
N VAL A 43 9.64 5.88 -0.77
CA VAL A 43 10.19 4.60 -0.31
C VAL A 43 9.87 3.46 -1.29
N ILE A 44 8.68 3.43 -1.88
CA ILE A 44 8.25 2.40 -2.83
C ILE A 44 8.15 3.02 -4.22
N LYS A 45 9.08 2.70 -5.10
CA LYS A 45 9.10 3.20 -6.47
C LYS A 45 8.69 2.10 -7.43
N PHE A 46 7.44 2.18 -7.90
CA PHE A 46 6.98 1.33 -9.00
C PHE A 46 7.60 1.80 -10.31
N LYS A 47 7.94 0.85 -11.19
CA LYS A 47 8.38 1.13 -12.56
C LYS A 47 7.27 1.81 -13.35
N GLU A 48 6.04 1.38 -13.11
CA GLU A 48 4.81 1.95 -13.63
C GLU A 48 3.70 1.79 -12.58
N GLU A 49 2.82 2.76 -12.46
CA GLU A 49 1.67 2.72 -11.54
C GLU A 49 0.35 2.55 -12.30
N THR A 50 0.40 2.62 -13.62
CA THR A 50 -0.76 2.41 -14.50
C THR A 50 -0.37 1.49 -15.65
N PHE A 51 -1.21 0.49 -15.91
CA PHE A 51 -1.04 -0.42 -17.03
C PHE A 51 -2.32 -0.47 -17.86
N ASP A 52 -2.17 -0.41 -19.18
CA ASP A 52 -3.27 -0.52 -20.12
C ASP A 52 -3.21 -1.87 -20.85
N PHE A 53 -4.21 -2.70 -20.66
CA PHE A 53 -4.36 -3.96 -21.38
C PHE A 53 -4.75 -3.78 -22.84
N GLY A 54 -5.10 -2.54 -23.27
CA GLY A 54 -5.63 -2.28 -24.59
C GLY A 54 -6.99 -2.97 -24.80
N THR A 55 -7.19 -3.52 -26.00
CA THR A 55 -8.38 -4.31 -26.32
C THR A 55 -8.08 -5.80 -26.21
N ILE A 56 -8.80 -6.48 -25.32
CA ILE A 56 -8.67 -7.93 -25.07
C ILE A 56 -10.03 -8.61 -25.30
N VAL A 57 -10.01 -9.91 -25.60
CA VAL A 57 -11.22 -10.69 -25.85
C VAL A 57 -11.71 -11.33 -24.54
N GLU A 58 -13.02 -11.45 -24.39
CA GLU A 58 -13.60 -12.15 -23.25
C GLU A 58 -13.09 -13.60 -23.15
N GLY A 59 -12.60 -13.96 -21.97
CA GLY A 59 -11.98 -15.26 -21.70
C GLY A 59 -10.47 -15.30 -21.88
N ASP A 60 -9.86 -14.27 -22.46
CA ASP A 60 -8.39 -14.18 -22.53
C ASP A 60 -7.77 -13.97 -21.15
N LYS A 61 -6.54 -14.46 -20.98
CA LYS A 61 -5.78 -14.22 -19.76
C LYS A 61 -5.27 -12.77 -19.72
N ALA A 62 -5.82 -11.98 -18.80
CA ALA A 62 -5.36 -10.62 -18.53
C ALA A 62 -4.56 -10.60 -17.23
N GLU A 63 -3.24 -10.70 -17.35
CA GLU A 63 -2.31 -10.69 -16.22
C GLU A 63 -1.21 -9.65 -16.47
N HIS A 64 -0.89 -8.89 -15.43
CA HIS A 64 0.23 -7.95 -15.45
C HIS A 64 1.01 -7.98 -14.14
N VAL A 65 2.32 -7.80 -14.22
CA VAL A 65 3.23 -7.78 -13.08
C VAL A 65 3.77 -6.37 -12.89
N PHE A 66 3.35 -5.70 -11.83
CA PHE A 66 3.90 -4.43 -11.41
C PHE A 66 5.18 -4.65 -10.61
N GLU A 67 6.31 -4.23 -11.15
CA GLU A 67 7.60 -4.27 -10.47
C GLU A 67 7.83 -2.97 -9.69
N PHE A 68 8.39 -3.08 -8.49
CA PHE A 68 8.83 -1.93 -7.71
C PHE A 68 10.23 -2.15 -7.12
N VAL A 69 10.86 -1.05 -6.73
CA VAL A 69 12.13 -1.05 -6.01
C VAL A 69 11.91 -0.44 -4.64
N ASN A 70 12.43 -1.09 -3.61
CA ASN A 70 12.56 -0.48 -2.30
C ASN A 70 13.65 0.59 -2.33
N ALA A 71 13.27 1.86 -2.43
CA ALA A 71 14.19 3.01 -2.39
C ALA A 71 14.53 3.45 -0.96
N GLY A 72 13.90 2.85 0.04
CA GLY A 72 14.13 3.12 1.47
C GLY A 72 15.43 2.54 1.99
N LYS A 73 15.64 2.74 3.30
CA LYS A 73 16.80 2.24 4.05
C LYS A 73 16.48 0.98 4.89
N ALA A 74 15.20 0.66 5.07
CA ALA A 74 14.72 -0.50 5.80
C ALA A 74 14.01 -1.49 4.86
N PRO A 75 13.92 -2.79 5.19
CA PRO A 75 13.10 -3.74 4.45
C PRO A 75 11.62 -3.31 4.43
N ILE A 76 10.92 -3.58 3.34
CA ILE A 76 9.48 -3.30 3.17
C ILE A 76 8.73 -4.62 3.02
N THR A 77 7.64 -4.76 3.79
CA THR A 77 6.74 -5.90 3.70
C THR A 77 5.39 -5.47 3.15
N ILE A 78 4.91 -6.16 2.10
CA ILE A 78 3.54 -5.97 1.61
C ILE A 78 2.60 -6.70 2.56
N GLN A 79 1.76 -5.95 3.26
CA GLN A 79 0.80 -6.48 4.25
C GLN A 79 -0.48 -6.97 3.57
N SER A 80 -0.97 -6.20 2.62
CA SER A 80 -2.16 -6.58 1.84
C SER A 80 -2.18 -5.90 0.48
N VAL A 81 -2.86 -6.54 -0.48
CA VAL A 81 -3.17 -5.95 -1.77
C VAL A 81 -4.67 -6.12 -2.01
N ASN A 82 -5.37 -5.00 -2.15
CA ASN A 82 -6.81 -4.98 -2.29
C ASN A 82 -7.21 -4.39 -3.65
N SER A 83 -8.17 -5.02 -4.30
CA SER A 83 -8.75 -4.53 -5.55
C SER A 83 -10.06 -3.79 -5.30
N SER A 84 -10.36 -2.80 -6.13
CA SER A 84 -11.63 -2.06 -6.11
C SER A 84 -12.85 -2.91 -6.55
N CYS A 85 -12.64 -4.12 -7.06
CA CYS A 85 -13.69 -5.06 -7.44
C CYS A 85 -13.25 -6.51 -7.24
N GLY A 86 -14.21 -7.43 -7.12
CA GLY A 86 -13.95 -8.88 -7.11
C GLY A 86 -13.50 -9.49 -8.45
N CYS A 87 -13.40 -8.68 -9.49
CA CYS A 87 -12.94 -9.09 -10.82
C CYS A 87 -11.42 -9.06 -10.98
N THR A 88 -10.70 -8.61 -9.96
CA THR A 88 -9.24 -8.54 -9.96
C THR A 88 -8.71 -9.34 -8.79
N THR A 89 -7.82 -10.27 -9.05
CA THR A 89 -7.17 -11.10 -8.02
C THR A 89 -5.69 -10.76 -7.98
N PRO A 90 -5.22 -10.00 -6.99
CA PRO A 90 -3.81 -9.70 -6.83
C PRO A 90 -3.07 -10.85 -6.15
N ALA A 91 -1.80 -11.04 -6.52
CA ALA A 91 -0.87 -11.93 -5.85
C ALA A 91 0.45 -11.20 -5.60
N TRP A 92 1.12 -11.48 -4.49
CA TRP A 92 2.39 -10.84 -4.10
C TRP A 92 3.21 -11.74 -3.18
N SER A 93 4.52 -11.48 -3.09
CA SER A 93 5.36 -12.11 -2.07
C SER A 93 5.11 -11.48 -0.70
N LYS A 94 5.00 -12.32 0.31
CA LYS A 94 4.91 -11.90 1.72
C LYS A 94 6.28 -11.67 2.36
N GLU A 95 7.36 -12.00 1.64
CA GLU A 95 8.72 -11.82 2.13
C GLU A 95 9.11 -10.33 2.13
N PRO A 96 9.86 -9.88 3.14
CA PRO A 96 10.37 -8.52 3.17
C PRO A 96 11.30 -8.22 1.99
N VAL A 97 11.06 -7.12 1.30
CA VAL A 97 11.91 -6.63 0.22
C VAL A 97 13.01 -5.75 0.81
N ALA A 98 14.25 -6.23 0.79
CA ALA A 98 15.39 -5.50 1.34
C ALA A 98 15.63 -4.16 0.59
N PRO A 99 16.34 -3.19 1.21
CA PRO A 99 16.72 -1.94 0.57
C PRO A 99 17.37 -2.14 -0.80
N LYS A 100 16.96 -1.35 -1.79
CA LYS A 100 17.42 -1.39 -3.19
C LYS A 100 17.13 -2.69 -3.94
N LYS A 101 16.38 -3.61 -3.34
CA LYS A 101 15.89 -4.82 -4.01
C LYS A 101 14.54 -4.58 -4.67
N LYS A 102 14.24 -5.44 -5.65
CA LYS A 102 12.98 -5.43 -6.38
C LYS A 102 11.94 -6.30 -5.66
N GLY A 103 10.70 -5.84 -5.69
CA GLY A 103 9.51 -6.62 -5.37
C GLY A 103 8.54 -6.57 -6.54
N GLN A 104 7.49 -7.40 -6.47
CA GLN A 104 6.48 -7.46 -7.52
C GLN A 104 5.09 -7.70 -6.94
N VAL A 105 4.11 -7.18 -7.66
CA VAL A 105 2.68 -7.42 -7.44
C VAL A 105 2.10 -7.89 -8.75
N THR A 106 1.60 -9.11 -8.80
CA THR A 106 0.93 -9.67 -9.98
C THR A 106 -0.56 -9.39 -9.87
N VAL A 107 -1.15 -8.88 -10.92
CA VAL A 107 -2.57 -8.57 -11.00
C VAL A 107 -3.21 -9.40 -12.09
N ASN A 108 -4.15 -10.28 -11.72
CA ASN A 108 -4.95 -11.07 -12.64
C ASN A 108 -6.34 -10.44 -12.73
N TYR A 109 -6.77 -10.06 -13.93
CA TYR A 109 -8.09 -9.50 -14.19
C TYR A 109 -8.97 -10.55 -14.86
N ARG A 110 -10.17 -10.77 -14.27
CA ARG A 110 -11.19 -11.61 -14.92
C ARG A 110 -11.86 -10.80 -16.02
N THR A 111 -11.67 -11.21 -17.25
CA THR A 111 -12.19 -10.52 -18.44
C THR A 111 -13.70 -10.65 -18.55
N SER A 112 -14.40 -9.54 -18.27
CA SER A 112 -15.84 -9.38 -18.52
C SER A 112 -16.03 -8.25 -19.51
N VAL A 113 -16.92 -8.42 -20.48
CA VAL A 113 -17.18 -7.44 -21.56
C VAL A 113 -17.40 -6.05 -20.99
N GLY A 114 -16.70 -5.07 -21.54
CA GLY A 114 -16.81 -3.66 -21.18
C GLY A 114 -15.46 -3.01 -20.84
N PRO A 115 -15.47 -1.74 -20.40
CA PRO A 115 -14.27 -1.00 -20.07
C PRO A 115 -13.63 -1.48 -18.76
N ILE A 116 -12.31 -1.59 -18.78
CA ILE A 116 -11.48 -1.86 -17.60
C ILE A 116 -11.03 -0.51 -17.05
N ASN A 117 -11.38 -0.20 -15.81
CA ASN A 117 -10.88 0.92 -15.05
C ASN A 117 -10.90 0.52 -13.57
N ARG A 118 -9.82 -0.10 -13.11
CA ARG A 118 -9.73 -0.67 -11.77
C ARG A 118 -8.51 -0.15 -11.03
N GLN A 119 -8.65 -0.05 -9.72
CA GLN A 119 -7.57 0.31 -8.82
C GLN A 119 -7.19 -0.89 -7.95
N VAL A 120 -5.90 -1.02 -7.72
CA VAL A 120 -5.31 -2.02 -6.83
C VAL A 120 -4.50 -1.27 -5.78
N THR A 121 -4.93 -1.35 -4.54
CA THR A 121 -4.29 -0.70 -3.40
C THR A 121 -3.30 -1.65 -2.75
N VAL A 122 -2.03 -1.28 -2.75
CA VAL A 122 -0.93 -2.01 -2.13
C VAL A 122 -0.62 -1.37 -0.79
N ASN A 123 -0.88 -2.08 0.31
CA ASN A 123 -0.59 -1.64 1.66
C ASN A 123 0.69 -2.30 2.15
N THR A 124 1.62 -1.50 2.63
CA THR A 124 2.90 -1.95 3.17
C THR A 124 3.14 -1.33 4.56
N ASP A 125 4.13 -1.82 5.28
CA ASP A 125 4.60 -1.24 6.54
C ASP A 125 5.23 0.15 6.36
N ALA A 126 5.64 0.51 5.13
CA ALA A 126 6.17 1.82 4.78
C ALA A 126 5.12 2.80 4.23
N GLY A 127 3.89 2.35 3.99
CA GLY A 127 2.78 3.17 3.49
C GLY A 127 1.98 2.48 2.38
N THR A 128 1.09 3.24 1.74
CA THR A 128 0.13 2.74 0.75
C THR A 128 0.42 3.30 -0.63
N LYS A 129 0.32 2.44 -1.66
CA LYS A 129 0.39 2.80 -3.08
C LYS A 129 -0.86 2.33 -3.80
N VAL A 130 -1.26 3.09 -4.82
CA VAL A 130 -2.42 2.75 -5.67
C VAL A 130 -1.92 2.53 -7.10
N LEU A 131 -2.18 1.34 -7.61
CA LEU A 131 -1.93 0.96 -8.99
C LEU A 131 -3.24 1.02 -9.77
N LYS A 132 -3.17 1.27 -11.06
CA LYS A 132 -4.34 1.38 -11.94
C LYS A 132 -4.18 0.45 -13.13
N ILE A 133 -5.27 -0.25 -13.49
CA ILE A 133 -5.36 -1.00 -14.74
C ILE A 133 -6.50 -0.45 -15.59
N THR A 134 -6.24 -0.31 -16.88
CA THR A 134 -7.18 0.17 -17.89
C THR A 134 -7.25 -0.77 -19.08
N GLY A 135 -8.23 -0.58 -19.96
CA GLY A 135 -8.39 -1.36 -21.18
C GLY A 135 -9.85 -1.52 -21.57
N THR A 136 -10.11 -2.37 -22.53
CA THR A 136 -11.47 -2.71 -22.99
C THR A 136 -11.55 -4.20 -23.29
N VAL A 137 -12.57 -4.88 -22.76
CA VAL A 137 -12.87 -6.27 -23.10
C VAL A 137 -13.97 -6.30 -24.13
N VAL A 138 -13.69 -6.92 -25.28
CA VAL A 138 -14.70 -7.15 -26.34
C VAL A 138 -15.24 -8.59 -26.25
N PRO A 139 -16.50 -8.81 -26.69
CA PRO A 139 -17.07 -10.14 -26.70
C PRO A 139 -16.21 -11.11 -27.54
N LYS A 140 -16.18 -12.37 -27.13
CA LYS A 140 -15.61 -13.42 -27.96
C LYS A 140 -16.46 -13.56 -29.23
N PRO A 141 -15.83 -13.57 -30.43
CA PRO A 141 -16.56 -13.82 -31.69
C PRO A 141 -17.35 -15.12 -31.59
N ALA A 142 -18.64 -15.06 -31.88
CA ALA A 142 -19.45 -16.27 -31.99
C ALA A 142 -18.82 -17.13 -33.10
N THR A 143 -18.36 -18.34 -32.74
CA THR A 143 -17.92 -19.31 -33.75
C THR A 143 -19.15 -19.65 -34.55
N SER A 144 -19.26 -19.18 -35.79
CA SER A 144 -20.29 -19.61 -36.70
C SER A 144 -20.15 -21.11 -36.85
N VAL A 145 -21.05 -21.85 -36.25
CA VAL A 145 -21.17 -23.30 -36.53
C VAL A 145 -21.45 -23.38 -38.04
N PRO A 146 -20.65 -24.13 -38.83
CA PRO A 146 -20.97 -24.32 -40.22
C PRO A 146 -22.35 -24.98 -40.30
N GLU A 147 -23.31 -24.27 -40.89
CA GLU A 147 -24.63 -24.77 -41.15
C GLU A 147 -24.49 -26.04 -42.00
N SER A 148 -24.70 -27.18 -41.35
CA SER A 148 -24.76 -28.45 -42.02
C SER A 148 -25.92 -28.38 -43.01
N LYS A 149 -25.58 -28.16 -44.28
CA LYS A 149 -26.54 -28.32 -45.38
C LYS A 149 -27.04 -29.75 -45.37
N SER A 150 -28.17 -29.94 -44.75
CA SER A 150 -28.96 -31.15 -44.87
C SER A 150 -29.34 -31.33 -46.32
N ALA A 151 -28.59 -32.17 -47.03
CA ALA A 151 -28.96 -32.59 -48.38
C ALA A 151 -30.21 -33.46 -48.28
N ILE A 152 -31.36 -32.85 -48.47
CA ILE A 152 -32.62 -33.60 -48.70
C ILE A 152 -32.48 -34.24 -50.07
N LYS A 153 -32.19 -35.52 -50.07
CA LYS A 153 -32.23 -36.38 -51.26
C LYS A 153 -33.68 -36.73 -51.47
N ALA A 154 -34.38 -36.00 -52.37
CA ALA A 154 -35.67 -36.42 -52.86
C ALA A 154 -35.48 -37.60 -53.81
N ASN A 155 -36.21 -38.69 -53.56
CA ASN A 155 -36.39 -39.82 -54.45
C ASN A 155 -37.72 -39.68 -55.18
#